data_115cddbff2d0ee26fa4fcae83d25f445
#
_entry.id   115cddbff2d0ee26fa4fcae83d25f445
#
_cell.length_a   1.000
_cell.length_b   1.000
_cell.length_c   1.000
_cell.angle_alpha   90.00
_cell.angle_beta   90.00
_cell.angle_gamma   90.00
#
_symmetry.space_group_name_H-M   'P 1'
#
loop_
_entity.id
_entity.type
_entity.pdbx_description
1 polymer ?
#
loop_
_entity_poly.entity_id
_entity_poly.type
_entity_poly.pdbx_seq_one_letter_code
_entity_poly.pdbx_strand_id
1 'polypeptide(L)'
;MRLVVTGGAGFIGSNFVRMALLGQLPTVPVTSVTVLDSLTYSGTLTNLEAIADDPRYRFEHADIRDTEALNRILPGHDAIVHFAAESHVDRSVVDASIFVETNVLGTQRLLDAALAHGIPRFVHISTDEVYGSIDEGEWDENEPLLPNSPYAASKASSDLIVRSYHRTHGMNVSITRCSNNYGPHHFPEKVIPLFVTNLIDGKPVPLYGDGLNQRDWLHVDDHCRGIGLVLTDGKPGEIYNIGGGTELTNRELTTMLLEATGRDESFVTYVEDRKGHDRRYCVSIDKISRELGYAPQVPFSEGLADVVQWYRDNRAWWEPLKDRAAL
;
A
#
# COMPACT_ATOMS: atom_id res chain seq x y z
N MET A 1 -19.02 3.17 -12.58
CA MET A 1 -17.87 2.27 -12.79
C MET A 1 -18.02 1.08 -11.86
N ARG A 2 -17.99 -0.15 -12.40
CA ARG A 2 -17.97 -1.41 -11.64
C ARG A 2 -16.52 -1.81 -11.43
N LEU A 3 -16.06 -1.76 -10.19
CA LEU A 3 -14.65 -1.99 -9.84
C LEU A 3 -14.41 -3.40 -9.32
N VAL A 4 -13.28 -3.99 -9.68
CA VAL A 4 -12.63 -5.05 -8.89
C VAL A 4 -11.46 -4.43 -8.14
N VAL A 5 -11.41 -4.66 -6.83
CA VAL A 5 -10.31 -4.24 -5.97
C VAL A 5 -9.67 -5.50 -5.38
N THR A 6 -8.50 -5.87 -5.86
CA THR A 6 -7.75 -7.01 -5.32
C THR A 6 -6.93 -6.57 -4.10
N GLY A 7 -6.79 -7.42 -3.09
CA GLY A 7 -6.15 -7.01 -1.82
C GLY A 7 -6.99 -5.99 -1.03
N GLY A 8 -8.30 -5.94 -1.30
CA GLY A 8 -9.21 -4.95 -0.72
C GLY A 8 -9.57 -5.18 0.74
N ALA A 9 -9.15 -6.29 1.37
CA ALA A 9 -9.26 -6.49 2.81
C ALA A 9 -7.97 -6.11 3.58
N GLY A 10 -6.89 -5.73 2.85
CA GLY A 10 -5.66 -5.19 3.42
C GLY A 10 -5.79 -3.71 3.80
N PHE A 11 -4.72 -3.12 4.30
CA PHE A 11 -4.68 -1.72 4.79
C PHE A 11 -5.12 -0.70 3.74
N ILE A 12 -4.32 -0.53 2.67
CA ILE A 12 -4.57 0.51 1.66
C ILE A 12 -5.82 0.18 0.83
N GLY A 13 -5.95 -1.10 0.42
CA GLY A 13 -7.08 -1.53 -0.40
C GLY A 13 -8.43 -1.34 0.28
N SER A 14 -8.54 -1.67 1.57
CA SER A 14 -9.79 -1.46 2.32
C SER A 14 -10.11 0.02 2.51
N ASN A 15 -9.09 0.85 2.71
CA ASN A 15 -9.28 2.29 2.78
C ASN A 15 -9.81 2.85 1.46
N PHE A 16 -9.22 2.43 0.34
CA PHE A 16 -9.70 2.82 -1.00
C PHE A 16 -11.17 2.40 -1.22
N VAL A 17 -11.52 1.17 -0.85
CA VAL A 17 -12.92 0.68 -0.98
C VAL A 17 -13.89 1.49 -0.13
N ARG A 18 -13.54 1.76 1.14
CA ARG A 18 -14.38 2.59 2.02
C ARG A 18 -14.55 4.00 1.46
N MET A 19 -13.46 4.67 1.09
CA MET A 19 -13.50 6.02 0.53
C MET A 19 -14.34 6.09 -0.76
N ALA A 20 -14.20 5.09 -1.62
CA ALA A 20 -14.95 5.01 -2.87
C ALA A 20 -16.46 4.87 -2.65
N LEU A 21 -16.88 3.96 -1.76
CA LEU A 21 -18.30 3.71 -1.47
C LEU A 21 -18.93 4.82 -0.62
N LEU A 22 -18.17 5.46 0.26
CA LEU A 22 -18.64 6.59 1.08
C LEU A 22 -18.60 7.95 0.32
N GLY A 23 -18.19 7.96 -0.96
CA GLY A 23 -18.18 9.18 -1.78
C GLY A 23 -17.04 10.14 -1.45
N GLN A 24 -15.97 9.68 -0.79
CA GLN A 24 -14.79 10.46 -0.44
C GLN A 24 -13.74 10.50 -1.58
N LEU A 25 -13.99 9.79 -2.68
CA LEU A 25 -13.24 9.86 -3.93
C LEU A 25 -14.15 10.42 -5.03
N PRO A 26 -14.39 11.74 -5.06
CA PRO A 26 -15.42 12.35 -5.92
C PRO A 26 -15.14 12.18 -7.41
N THR A 27 -13.90 11.96 -7.82
CA THR A 27 -13.53 11.69 -9.21
C THR A 27 -13.87 10.28 -9.67
N VAL A 28 -14.10 9.33 -8.74
CA VAL A 28 -14.36 7.93 -9.04
C VAL A 28 -15.86 7.64 -9.05
N PRO A 29 -16.52 7.49 -10.21
CA PRO A 29 -17.97 7.31 -10.29
C PRO A 29 -18.36 5.85 -10.03
N VAL A 30 -18.28 5.40 -8.77
CA VAL A 30 -18.51 4.01 -8.37
C VAL A 30 -19.98 3.63 -8.42
N THR A 31 -20.29 2.55 -9.14
CA THR A 31 -21.61 1.92 -9.15
C THR A 31 -21.63 0.60 -8.39
N SER A 32 -20.51 -0.13 -8.34
CA SER A 32 -20.28 -1.29 -7.49
C SER A 32 -18.80 -1.55 -7.29
N VAL A 33 -18.46 -2.22 -6.17
CA VAL A 33 -17.11 -2.68 -5.86
C VAL A 33 -17.16 -4.17 -5.51
N THR A 34 -16.41 -4.97 -6.23
CA THR A 34 -16.11 -6.35 -5.88
C THR A 34 -14.71 -6.40 -5.29
N VAL A 35 -14.61 -6.70 -4.00
CA VAL A 35 -13.33 -6.95 -3.33
C VAL A 35 -12.94 -8.40 -3.53
N LEU A 36 -11.74 -8.63 -4.08
CA LEU A 36 -11.12 -9.95 -4.21
C LEU A 36 -9.92 -10.00 -3.26
N ASP A 37 -9.98 -10.89 -2.27
CA ASP A 37 -8.91 -11.03 -1.27
C ASP A 37 -8.80 -12.49 -0.80
N SER A 38 -7.57 -12.96 -0.62
CA SER A 38 -7.29 -14.32 -0.14
C SER A 38 -7.25 -14.42 1.40
N LEU A 39 -7.42 -13.28 2.11
CA LEU A 39 -7.41 -13.18 3.57
C LEU A 39 -6.18 -13.87 4.20
N THR A 40 -4.98 -13.56 3.64
CA THR A 40 -3.72 -13.99 4.22
C THR A 40 -3.50 -13.34 5.59
N TYR A 41 -2.27 -13.34 6.11
CA TYR A 41 -2.00 -12.91 7.48
C TYR A 41 -2.42 -11.45 7.80
N SER A 42 -2.37 -10.55 6.83
CA SER A 42 -2.67 -9.12 7.01
C SER A 42 -4.06 -8.68 6.54
N GLY A 43 -4.75 -9.52 5.74
CA GLY A 43 -6.11 -9.26 5.29
C GLY A 43 -7.15 -9.58 6.37
N THR A 44 -8.11 -8.68 6.59
CA THR A 44 -9.22 -8.92 7.53
C THR A 44 -10.50 -8.22 7.09
N LEU A 45 -11.63 -8.92 7.19
CA LEU A 45 -12.95 -8.34 6.85
C LEU A 45 -13.38 -7.25 7.82
N THR A 46 -12.80 -7.20 9.03
CA THR A 46 -13.05 -6.11 9.99
C THR A 46 -12.67 -4.74 9.45
N ASN A 47 -11.74 -4.68 8.47
CA ASN A 47 -11.39 -3.44 7.77
C ASN A 47 -12.53 -2.90 6.89
N LEU A 48 -13.52 -3.73 6.58
CA LEU A 48 -14.63 -3.43 5.66
C LEU A 48 -16.00 -3.37 6.36
N GLU A 49 -16.04 -3.51 7.71
CA GLU A 49 -17.30 -3.50 8.48
C GLU A 49 -18.16 -2.27 8.22
N ALA A 50 -17.54 -1.09 8.10
CA ALA A 50 -18.25 0.17 7.87
C ALA A 50 -19.05 0.22 6.55
N ILE A 51 -18.78 -0.70 5.62
CA ILE A 51 -19.44 -0.77 4.31
C ILE A 51 -20.02 -2.16 4.03
N ALA A 52 -20.08 -3.03 5.03
CA ALA A 52 -20.50 -4.42 4.85
C ALA A 52 -21.96 -4.54 4.34
N ASP A 53 -22.84 -3.62 4.74
CA ASP A 53 -24.25 -3.57 4.35
C ASP A 53 -24.52 -2.69 3.12
N ASP A 54 -23.49 -2.10 2.49
CA ASP A 54 -23.69 -1.29 1.28
C ASP A 54 -24.05 -2.21 0.10
N PRO A 55 -25.22 -2.04 -0.55
CA PRO A 55 -25.66 -2.90 -1.65
C PRO A 55 -24.74 -2.87 -2.88
N ARG A 56 -23.83 -1.92 -2.95
CA ARG A 56 -22.81 -1.83 -4.02
C ARG A 56 -21.56 -2.65 -3.71
N TYR A 57 -21.40 -3.12 -2.46
CA TYR A 57 -20.26 -3.89 -2.00
C TYR A 57 -20.48 -5.39 -2.19
N ARG A 58 -19.45 -6.08 -2.68
CA ARG A 58 -19.40 -7.54 -2.74
C ARG A 58 -18.00 -8.02 -2.37
N PHE A 59 -17.93 -9.10 -1.59
CA PHE A 59 -16.68 -9.77 -1.26
C PHE A 59 -16.58 -11.13 -1.95
N GLU A 60 -15.41 -11.39 -2.56
CA GLU A 60 -15.03 -12.68 -3.14
C GLU A 60 -13.75 -13.17 -2.46
N HIS A 61 -13.85 -14.26 -1.70
CA HIS A 61 -12.69 -14.94 -1.13
C HIS A 61 -11.97 -15.71 -2.24
N ALA A 62 -10.89 -15.15 -2.77
CA ALA A 62 -10.14 -15.75 -3.87
C ALA A 62 -8.69 -15.28 -3.89
N ASP A 63 -7.81 -16.08 -4.49
CA ASP A 63 -6.42 -15.75 -4.72
C ASP A 63 -6.22 -15.25 -6.15
N ILE A 64 -5.43 -14.21 -6.35
CA ILE A 64 -5.10 -13.72 -7.70
C ILE A 64 -4.32 -14.74 -8.54
N ARG A 65 -3.80 -15.80 -7.94
CA ARG A 65 -3.16 -16.93 -8.60
C ARG A 65 -4.17 -17.98 -9.10
N ASP A 66 -5.43 -17.89 -8.69
CA ASP A 66 -6.50 -18.81 -9.11
C ASP A 66 -7.18 -18.30 -10.38
N THR A 67 -6.74 -18.82 -11.53
CA THR A 67 -7.25 -18.46 -12.86
C THR A 67 -8.75 -18.77 -13.01
N GLU A 68 -9.27 -19.84 -12.41
CA GLU A 68 -10.68 -20.19 -12.49
C GLU A 68 -11.55 -19.16 -11.73
N ALA A 69 -11.11 -18.77 -10.53
CA ALA A 69 -11.75 -17.71 -9.77
C ALA A 69 -11.73 -16.37 -10.52
N LEU A 70 -10.59 -15.99 -11.09
CA LEU A 70 -10.47 -14.76 -11.88
C LEU A 70 -11.43 -14.76 -13.09
N ASN A 71 -11.51 -15.87 -13.84
CA ASN A 71 -12.41 -15.99 -14.99
C ASN A 71 -13.89 -15.95 -14.60
N ARG A 72 -14.24 -16.31 -13.36
CA ARG A 72 -15.61 -16.21 -12.83
C ARG A 72 -15.93 -14.77 -12.36
N ILE A 73 -14.95 -14.09 -11.75
CA ILE A 73 -15.17 -12.81 -11.07
C ILE A 73 -15.07 -11.62 -12.02
N LEU A 74 -14.08 -11.59 -12.91
CA LEU A 74 -13.77 -10.41 -13.72
C LEU A 74 -14.82 -10.01 -14.78
N PRO A 75 -15.57 -10.91 -15.40
CA PRO A 75 -16.49 -10.53 -16.47
C PRO A 75 -17.45 -9.41 -16.06
N GLY A 76 -17.60 -8.42 -16.94
CA GLY A 76 -18.54 -7.33 -16.77
C GLY A 76 -18.09 -6.18 -15.86
N HIS A 77 -16.87 -6.19 -15.35
CA HIS A 77 -16.30 -5.05 -14.63
C HIS A 77 -15.66 -4.04 -15.59
N ASP A 78 -15.57 -2.79 -15.15
CA ASP A 78 -15.06 -1.68 -15.95
C ASP A 78 -13.58 -1.37 -15.63
N ALA A 79 -13.12 -1.70 -14.41
CA ALA A 79 -11.74 -1.48 -14.01
C ALA A 79 -11.28 -2.43 -12.90
N ILE A 80 -9.96 -2.64 -12.84
CA ILE A 80 -9.27 -3.32 -11.75
C ILE A 80 -8.33 -2.32 -11.07
N VAL A 81 -8.37 -2.26 -9.73
CA VAL A 81 -7.36 -1.62 -8.89
C VAL A 81 -6.65 -2.70 -8.11
N HIS A 82 -5.37 -2.92 -8.41
CA HIS A 82 -4.63 -4.09 -7.96
C HIS A 82 -3.72 -3.77 -6.79
N PHE A 83 -4.20 -4.03 -5.56
CA PHE A 83 -3.42 -3.90 -4.31
C PHE A 83 -2.87 -5.23 -3.79
N ALA A 84 -3.40 -6.37 -4.23
CA ALA A 84 -2.99 -7.67 -3.71
C ALA A 84 -1.49 -7.91 -3.91
N ALA A 85 -0.77 -8.08 -2.80
CA ALA A 85 0.65 -8.33 -2.78
C ALA A 85 1.10 -8.86 -1.41
N GLU A 86 2.16 -9.67 -1.38
CA GLU A 86 2.99 -9.83 -0.20
C GLU A 86 3.86 -8.58 -0.03
N SER A 87 3.91 -7.98 1.18
CA SER A 87 4.45 -6.62 1.37
C SER A 87 5.40 -6.43 2.55
N HIS A 88 5.74 -7.49 3.30
CA HIS A 88 6.62 -7.36 4.46
C HIS A 88 8.07 -7.69 4.10
N VAL A 89 8.95 -6.66 4.11
CA VAL A 89 10.36 -6.81 3.70
C VAL A 89 11.08 -7.90 4.49
N ASP A 90 10.96 -7.92 5.84
CA ASP A 90 11.66 -8.91 6.67
C ASP A 90 11.22 -10.34 6.33
N ARG A 91 9.93 -10.59 6.07
CA ARG A 91 9.44 -11.88 5.58
C ARG A 91 10.05 -12.26 4.23
N SER A 92 10.24 -11.27 3.33
CA SER A 92 10.86 -11.53 2.02
C SER A 92 12.33 -11.94 2.11
N VAL A 93 13.03 -11.49 3.15
CA VAL A 93 14.42 -11.89 3.42
C VAL A 93 14.50 -13.33 3.93
N VAL A 94 13.47 -13.78 4.66
CA VAL A 94 13.40 -15.16 5.18
C VAL A 94 12.96 -16.14 4.09
N ASP A 95 11.90 -15.81 3.34
CA ASP A 95 11.40 -16.60 2.20
C ASP A 95 10.88 -15.67 1.09
N ALA A 96 11.62 -15.62 -0.02
CA ALA A 96 11.28 -14.83 -1.17
C ALA A 96 10.24 -15.52 -2.09
N SER A 97 10.02 -16.82 -1.95
CA SER A 97 9.23 -17.61 -2.91
C SER A 97 7.81 -17.12 -3.02
N ILE A 98 7.13 -16.91 -1.89
CA ILE A 98 5.75 -16.44 -1.86
C ILE A 98 5.60 -15.04 -2.48
N PHE A 99 6.64 -14.18 -2.39
CA PHE A 99 6.65 -12.85 -3.02
C PHE A 99 6.71 -12.95 -4.55
N VAL A 100 7.50 -13.88 -5.07
CA VAL A 100 7.55 -14.13 -6.53
C VAL A 100 6.23 -14.74 -7.01
N GLU A 101 5.70 -15.72 -6.31
CA GLU A 101 4.43 -16.35 -6.66
C GLU A 101 3.26 -15.37 -6.64
N THR A 102 3.15 -14.55 -5.60
CA THR A 102 2.02 -13.62 -5.45
C THR A 102 2.22 -12.37 -6.30
N ASN A 103 3.35 -11.67 -6.11
CA ASN A 103 3.53 -10.35 -6.72
C ASN A 103 3.83 -10.44 -8.22
N VAL A 104 4.54 -11.48 -8.67
CA VAL A 104 4.94 -11.61 -10.07
C VAL A 104 3.95 -12.49 -10.84
N LEU A 105 3.84 -13.76 -10.46
CA LEU A 105 2.98 -14.72 -11.14
C LEU A 105 1.49 -14.38 -10.95
N GLY A 106 1.07 -13.99 -9.74
CA GLY A 106 -0.30 -13.58 -9.46
C GLY A 106 -0.72 -12.35 -10.27
N THR A 107 0.15 -11.34 -10.37
CA THR A 107 -0.08 -10.16 -11.22
C THR A 107 -0.19 -10.54 -12.69
N GLN A 108 0.68 -11.42 -13.17
CA GLN A 108 0.62 -11.89 -14.57
C GLN A 108 -0.71 -12.63 -14.87
N ARG A 109 -1.16 -13.53 -13.99
CA ARG A 109 -2.44 -14.23 -14.15
C ARG A 109 -3.64 -13.28 -14.14
N LEU A 110 -3.60 -12.28 -13.27
CA LEU A 110 -4.64 -11.25 -13.21
C LEU A 110 -4.69 -10.43 -14.51
N LEU A 111 -3.53 -10.07 -15.08
CA LEU A 111 -3.42 -9.38 -16.37
C LEU A 111 -3.95 -10.23 -17.52
N ASP A 112 -3.61 -11.53 -17.57
CA ASP A 112 -4.13 -12.44 -18.59
C ASP A 112 -5.65 -12.53 -18.55
N ALA A 113 -6.21 -12.69 -17.35
CA ALA A 113 -7.66 -12.74 -17.18
C ALA A 113 -8.32 -11.39 -17.53
N ALA A 114 -7.70 -10.25 -17.13
CA ALA A 114 -8.18 -8.93 -17.51
C ALA A 114 -8.19 -8.70 -19.02
N LEU A 115 -7.13 -9.14 -19.72
CA LEU A 115 -7.03 -9.08 -21.17
C LEU A 115 -8.09 -9.97 -21.84
N ALA A 116 -8.24 -11.22 -21.38
CA ALA A 116 -9.18 -12.18 -21.95
C ALA A 116 -10.65 -11.71 -21.81
N HIS A 117 -10.98 -11.00 -20.72
CA HIS A 117 -12.31 -10.47 -20.48
C HIS A 117 -12.50 -9.02 -20.93
N GLY A 118 -11.49 -8.43 -21.59
CA GLY A 118 -11.57 -7.09 -22.14
C GLY A 118 -11.80 -6.00 -21.08
N ILE A 119 -11.20 -6.12 -19.90
CA ILE A 119 -11.34 -5.11 -18.85
C ILE A 119 -10.75 -3.77 -19.33
N PRO A 120 -11.55 -2.68 -19.37
CA PRO A 120 -11.13 -1.43 -20.02
C PRO A 120 -9.98 -0.70 -19.32
N ARG A 121 -9.81 -0.88 -18.00
CA ARG A 121 -8.84 -0.13 -17.19
C ARG A 121 -8.18 -1.01 -16.13
N PHE A 122 -6.86 -0.85 -15.95
CA PHE A 122 -6.08 -1.55 -14.93
C PHE A 122 -5.13 -0.58 -14.24
N VAL A 123 -5.21 -0.43 -12.91
CA VAL A 123 -4.29 0.36 -12.10
C VAL A 123 -3.52 -0.58 -11.18
N HIS A 124 -2.20 -0.62 -11.35
CA HIS A 124 -1.29 -1.41 -10.51
C HIS A 124 -0.70 -0.56 -9.41
N ILE A 125 -0.83 -1.01 -8.16
CA ILE A 125 -0.28 -0.31 -7.01
C ILE A 125 1.09 -0.89 -6.68
N SER A 126 2.13 -0.07 -6.83
CA SER A 126 3.52 -0.40 -6.57
C SER A 126 4.09 0.47 -5.43
N THR A 127 5.38 0.51 -5.28
CA THR A 127 6.12 1.16 -4.20
C THR A 127 7.34 1.91 -4.74
N ASP A 128 7.77 2.94 -4.04
CA ASP A 128 9.03 3.66 -4.29
C ASP A 128 10.28 2.79 -4.05
N GLU A 129 10.16 1.74 -3.23
CA GLU A 129 11.26 0.81 -2.97
C GLU A 129 11.82 0.15 -4.24
N VAL A 130 11.08 0.16 -5.35
CA VAL A 130 11.55 -0.36 -6.64
C VAL A 130 12.70 0.44 -7.22
N TYR A 131 12.87 1.70 -6.83
CA TYR A 131 13.97 2.55 -7.28
C TYR A 131 15.28 2.28 -6.53
N GLY A 132 15.22 1.70 -5.33
CA GLY A 132 16.36 1.53 -4.43
C GLY A 132 16.58 2.74 -3.53
N SER A 133 17.81 2.91 -3.03
CA SER A 133 18.17 4.00 -2.12
C SER A 133 18.70 5.23 -2.88
N ILE A 134 18.37 6.43 -2.40
CA ILE A 134 18.84 7.70 -2.92
C ILE A 134 19.44 8.55 -1.79
N ASP A 135 20.66 9.04 -1.95
CA ASP A 135 21.30 9.84 -0.91
C ASP A 135 20.83 11.30 -0.92
N GLU A 136 20.66 11.89 -2.11
CA GLU A 136 20.21 13.26 -2.32
C GLU A 136 19.20 13.35 -3.48
N GLY A 137 18.32 14.36 -3.47
CA GLY A 137 17.29 14.57 -4.51
C GLY A 137 16.09 13.65 -4.35
N GLU A 138 15.37 13.42 -5.43
CA GLU A 138 14.13 12.64 -5.50
C GLU A 138 14.10 11.84 -6.81
N TRP A 139 13.49 10.63 -6.75
CA TRP A 139 13.26 9.82 -7.93
C TRP A 139 12.07 10.32 -8.75
N ASP A 140 12.26 10.57 -10.04
CA ASP A 140 11.14 10.70 -10.98
C ASP A 140 10.74 9.33 -11.57
N GLU A 141 9.67 9.30 -12.37
CA GLU A 141 9.13 8.05 -12.92
C GLU A 141 9.98 7.44 -14.04
N ASN A 142 11.02 8.15 -14.52
CA ASN A 142 11.91 7.68 -15.61
C ASN A 142 13.15 6.96 -15.08
N GLU A 143 13.39 7.02 -13.79
CA GLU A 143 14.58 6.41 -13.17
C GLU A 143 14.59 4.89 -13.29
N PRO A 144 15.80 4.29 -13.38
CA PRO A 144 15.93 2.83 -13.43
C PRO A 144 15.46 2.17 -12.12
N LEU A 145 14.98 0.94 -12.24
CA LEU A 145 14.59 0.13 -11.08
C LEU A 145 15.82 -0.60 -10.54
N LEU A 146 16.23 -0.29 -9.30
CA LEU A 146 17.41 -0.84 -8.61
C LEU A 146 17.06 -1.35 -7.21
N PRO A 147 16.08 -2.27 -7.07
CA PRO A 147 15.57 -2.74 -5.79
C PRO A 147 16.64 -3.50 -4.98
N ASN A 148 16.68 -3.28 -3.65
CA ASN A 148 17.66 -3.86 -2.75
C ASN A 148 17.11 -5.01 -1.87
N SER A 149 15.80 -5.27 -1.90
CA SER A 149 15.18 -6.37 -1.16
C SER A 149 14.41 -7.32 -2.09
N PRO A 150 14.19 -8.59 -1.68
CA PRO A 150 13.36 -9.53 -2.46
C PRO A 150 11.93 -9.01 -2.68
N TYR A 151 11.33 -8.36 -1.69
CA TYR A 151 10.04 -7.68 -1.84
C TYR A 151 10.09 -6.63 -2.95
N ALA A 152 11.01 -5.66 -2.85
CA ALA A 152 11.13 -4.58 -3.83
C ALA A 152 11.43 -5.13 -5.23
N ALA A 153 12.27 -6.18 -5.35
CA ALA A 153 12.56 -6.86 -6.61
C ALA A 153 11.31 -7.53 -7.21
N SER A 154 10.47 -8.15 -6.39
CA SER A 154 9.20 -8.74 -6.83
C SER A 154 8.22 -7.67 -7.34
N LYS A 155 8.16 -6.50 -6.67
CA LYS A 155 7.33 -5.36 -7.11
C LYS A 155 7.87 -4.73 -8.40
N ALA A 156 9.19 -4.54 -8.52
CA ALA A 156 9.81 -4.07 -9.76
C ALA A 156 9.52 -5.04 -10.93
N SER A 157 9.57 -6.35 -10.68
CA SER A 157 9.23 -7.36 -11.68
C SER A 157 7.76 -7.27 -12.12
N SER A 158 6.83 -7.07 -11.19
CA SER A 158 5.42 -6.88 -11.52
C SER A 158 5.16 -5.59 -12.30
N ASP A 159 5.85 -4.48 -11.98
CA ASP A 159 5.79 -3.23 -12.76
C ASP A 159 6.20 -3.47 -14.22
N LEU A 160 7.30 -4.20 -14.45
CA LEU A 160 7.78 -4.53 -15.79
C LEU A 160 6.79 -5.42 -16.55
N ILE A 161 6.16 -6.38 -15.89
CA ILE A 161 5.10 -7.21 -16.47
C ILE A 161 3.89 -6.34 -16.86
N VAL A 162 3.37 -5.52 -15.96
CA VAL A 162 2.25 -4.62 -16.24
C VAL A 162 2.55 -3.72 -17.43
N ARG A 163 3.75 -3.12 -17.47
CA ARG A 163 4.20 -2.29 -18.58
C ARG A 163 4.26 -3.07 -19.89
N SER A 164 4.69 -4.34 -19.85
CA SER A 164 4.77 -5.19 -21.06
C SER A 164 3.40 -5.44 -21.67
N TYR A 165 2.33 -5.62 -20.86
CA TYR A 165 0.97 -5.79 -21.36
C TYR A 165 0.43 -4.55 -22.08
N HIS A 166 0.81 -3.36 -21.64
CA HIS A 166 0.54 -2.15 -22.41
C HIS A 166 1.25 -2.18 -23.75
N ARG A 167 2.55 -2.49 -23.76
CA ARG A 167 3.39 -2.45 -24.98
C ARG A 167 3.02 -3.50 -26.01
N THR A 168 2.66 -4.72 -25.55
CA THR A 168 2.37 -5.86 -26.44
C THR A 168 0.90 -5.98 -26.83
N HIS A 169 0.00 -5.64 -25.92
CA HIS A 169 -1.44 -5.87 -26.10
C HIS A 169 -2.26 -4.58 -26.14
N GLY A 170 -1.64 -3.41 -25.94
CA GLY A 170 -2.36 -2.14 -25.91
C GLY A 170 -3.29 -1.98 -24.71
N MET A 171 -3.13 -2.78 -23.64
CA MET A 171 -3.96 -2.66 -22.45
C MET A 171 -3.84 -1.25 -21.84
N ASN A 172 -4.96 -0.70 -21.40
CA ASN A 172 -4.99 0.56 -20.69
C ASN A 172 -4.62 0.34 -19.22
N VAL A 173 -3.32 0.27 -18.95
CA VAL A 173 -2.75 0.13 -17.62
C VAL A 173 -2.14 1.43 -17.16
N SER A 174 -2.11 1.68 -15.86
CA SER A 174 -1.21 2.65 -15.21
C SER A 174 -0.61 2.02 -13.97
N ILE A 175 0.56 2.50 -13.58
CA ILE A 175 1.28 2.07 -12.39
C ILE A 175 1.37 3.26 -11.44
N THR A 176 1.12 3.05 -10.15
CA THR A 176 1.43 4.05 -9.11
C THR A 176 2.57 3.52 -8.24
N ARG A 177 3.53 4.37 -7.89
CA ARG A 177 4.60 4.08 -6.94
C ARG A 177 4.47 5.02 -5.77
N CYS A 178 4.16 4.47 -4.59
CA CYS A 178 3.90 5.29 -3.42
C CYS A 178 5.04 5.25 -2.42
N SER A 179 5.20 6.33 -1.67
CA SER A 179 6.04 6.38 -0.47
C SER A 179 5.39 5.66 0.73
N ASN A 180 6.03 5.70 1.90
CA ASN A 180 5.61 4.94 3.08
C ASN A 180 4.25 5.39 3.58
N ASN A 181 3.28 4.49 3.53
CA ASN A 181 1.91 4.77 3.97
C ASN A 181 1.76 4.64 5.48
N TYR A 182 0.91 5.50 6.06
CA TYR A 182 0.45 5.39 7.44
C TYR A 182 -1.04 5.76 7.55
N GLY A 183 -1.71 5.29 8.60
CA GLY A 183 -3.14 5.57 8.78
C GLY A 183 -3.84 4.53 9.66
N PRO A 184 -5.15 4.72 9.91
CA PRO A 184 -6.01 3.74 10.56
C PRO A 184 -6.03 2.38 9.84
N HIS A 185 -6.20 1.29 10.58
CA HIS A 185 -6.24 -0.10 10.07
C HIS A 185 -4.91 -0.60 9.46
N HIS A 186 -3.78 0.08 9.70
CA HIS A 186 -2.47 -0.41 9.29
C HIS A 186 -2.07 -1.60 10.17
N PHE A 187 -1.71 -2.73 9.54
CA PHE A 187 -1.43 -4.00 10.25
C PHE A 187 -0.26 -3.85 11.25
N PRO A 188 -0.37 -4.37 12.50
CA PRO A 188 0.53 -4.05 13.62
C PRO A 188 1.92 -4.68 13.57
N GLU A 189 2.42 -5.06 12.38
CA GLU A 189 3.82 -5.43 12.11
C GLU A 189 4.65 -4.26 11.56
N LYS A 190 4.00 -3.23 11.02
CA LYS A 190 4.67 -2.07 10.43
C LYS A 190 5.03 -1.04 11.52
N VAL A 191 6.07 -0.23 11.25
CA VAL A 191 6.73 0.60 12.28
C VAL A 191 5.75 1.45 13.10
N ILE A 192 4.88 2.25 12.48
CA ILE A 192 3.96 3.13 13.22
C ILE A 192 2.98 2.31 14.07
N PRO A 193 2.18 1.38 13.54
CA PRO A 193 1.24 0.63 14.38
C PRO A 193 1.94 -0.30 15.39
N LEU A 194 3.10 -0.87 15.06
CA LEU A 194 3.88 -1.66 16.00
C LEU A 194 4.31 -0.82 17.21
N PHE A 195 4.88 0.36 16.94
CA PHE A 195 5.36 1.26 17.99
C PHE A 195 4.20 1.80 18.83
N VAL A 196 3.15 2.32 18.18
CA VAL A 196 1.97 2.83 18.87
C VAL A 196 1.35 1.78 19.79
N THR A 197 1.11 0.56 19.28
CA THR A 197 0.47 -0.50 20.08
C THR A 197 1.39 -1.01 21.21
N ASN A 198 2.71 -1.05 20.99
CA ASN A 198 3.66 -1.39 22.06
C ASN A 198 3.68 -0.31 23.14
N LEU A 199 3.76 0.96 22.77
CA LEU A 199 3.79 2.09 23.73
C LEU A 199 2.48 2.21 24.52
N ILE A 200 1.34 1.94 23.92
CA ILE A 200 0.04 1.82 24.61
C ILE A 200 0.10 0.71 25.66
N ASP A 201 0.69 -0.45 25.31
CA ASP A 201 0.85 -1.59 26.22
C ASP A 201 1.98 -1.40 27.26
N GLY A 202 2.71 -0.28 27.23
CA GLY A 202 3.87 -0.06 28.10
C GLY A 202 5.07 -0.95 27.78
N LYS A 203 5.18 -1.39 26.52
CA LYS A 203 6.27 -2.22 26.01
C LYS A 203 7.29 -1.38 25.24
N PRO A 204 8.58 -1.78 25.21
CA PRO A 204 9.59 -1.09 24.43
C PRO A 204 9.36 -1.23 22.92
N VAL A 205 9.96 -0.31 22.15
CA VAL A 205 9.94 -0.30 20.70
C VAL A 205 11.33 -0.56 20.13
N PRO A 206 11.47 -1.44 19.10
CA PRO A 206 12.76 -1.74 18.51
C PRO A 206 13.13 -0.71 17.45
N LEU A 207 14.23 0.02 17.64
CA LEU A 207 14.80 0.93 16.65
C LEU A 207 15.99 0.27 15.96
N TYR A 208 15.90 0.08 14.64
CA TYR A 208 16.93 -0.56 13.84
C TYR A 208 18.17 0.33 13.68
N GLY A 209 19.35 -0.28 13.87
CA GLY A 209 20.65 0.36 13.62
C GLY A 209 20.82 1.67 14.39
N ASP A 210 21.19 2.74 13.68
CA ASP A 210 21.35 4.10 14.23
C ASP A 210 20.05 4.92 14.23
N GLY A 211 18.99 4.40 13.63
CA GLY A 211 17.68 5.06 13.50
C GLY A 211 17.67 6.22 12.49
N LEU A 212 18.72 6.39 11.66
CA LEU A 212 18.84 7.51 10.74
C LEU A 212 18.37 7.19 9.30
N ASN A 213 17.75 6.03 9.07
CA ASN A 213 17.09 5.75 7.80
C ASN A 213 15.90 6.71 7.63
N GLN A 214 15.80 7.33 6.45
CA GLN A 214 14.80 8.34 6.14
C GLN A 214 13.68 7.76 5.27
N ARG A 215 12.44 8.20 5.54
CA ARG A 215 11.25 7.80 4.78
C ARG A 215 10.38 9.02 4.52
N ASP A 216 9.82 9.11 3.33
CA ASP A 216 8.72 10.01 3.03
C ASP A 216 7.41 9.37 3.49
N TRP A 217 6.61 10.09 4.27
CA TRP A 217 5.39 9.59 4.88
C TRP A 217 4.15 10.13 4.20
N LEU A 218 3.29 9.21 3.77
CA LEU A 218 2.07 9.46 3.01
C LEU A 218 0.85 8.96 3.79
N HIS A 219 -0.08 9.85 4.11
CA HIS A 219 -1.34 9.43 4.71
C HIS A 219 -2.14 8.56 3.73
N VAL A 220 -2.73 7.47 4.23
CA VAL A 220 -3.44 6.48 3.38
C VAL A 220 -4.59 7.09 2.59
N ASP A 221 -5.26 8.14 3.12
CA ASP A 221 -6.33 8.84 2.39
C ASP A 221 -5.77 9.64 1.21
N ASP A 222 -4.62 10.28 1.37
CA ASP A 222 -3.94 10.98 0.28
C ASP A 222 -3.49 10.02 -0.81
N HIS A 223 -2.95 8.86 -0.41
CA HIS A 223 -2.63 7.80 -1.37
C HIS A 223 -3.87 7.36 -2.15
N CYS A 224 -4.99 7.08 -1.46
CA CYS A 224 -6.24 6.68 -2.11
C CYS A 224 -6.79 7.77 -3.03
N ARG A 225 -6.65 9.07 -2.68
CA ARG A 225 -6.99 10.19 -3.57
C ARG A 225 -6.14 10.20 -4.84
N GLY A 226 -4.81 10.02 -4.68
CA GLY A 226 -3.90 9.90 -5.83
C GLY A 226 -4.24 8.72 -6.75
N ILE A 227 -4.53 7.55 -6.17
CA ILE A 227 -4.98 6.38 -6.93
C ILE A 227 -6.29 6.67 -7.66
N GLY A 228 -7.24 7.34 -7.01
CA GLY A 228 -8.51 7.74 -7.63
C GLY A 228 -8.32 8.62 -8.85
N LEU A 229 -7.43 9.62 -8.79
CA LEU A 229 -7.06 10.45 -9.92
C LEU A 229 -6.43 9.64 -11.06
N VAL A 230 -5.49 8.75 -10.73
CA VAL A 230 -4.87 7.88 -11.75
C VAL A 230 -5.87 6.93 -12.37
N LEU A 231 -6.82 6.38 -11.59
CA LEU A 231 -7.87 5.49 -12.09
C LEU A 231 -8.74 6.16 -13.15
N THR A 232 -9.13 7.42 -12.93
CA THR A 232 -10.03 8.17 -13.84
C THR A 232 -9.30 8.86 -14.98
N ASP A 233 -8.21 9.54 -14.69
CA ASP A 233 -7.57 10.47 -15.62
C ASP A 233 -6.12 10.11 -15.98
N GLY A 234 -5.57 9.05 -15.35
CA GLY A 234 -4.22 8.57 -15.65
C GLY A 234 -4.08 8.06 -17.08
N LYS A 235 -3.03 8.50 -17.77
CA LYS A 235 -2.77 8.12 -19.16
C LYS A 235 -2.39 6.66 -19.28
N PRO A 236 -2.83 5.96 -20.35
CA PRO A 236 -2.44 4.57 -20.61
C PRO A 236 -0.92 4.39 -20.74
N GLY A 237 -0.39 3.39 -20.05
CA GLY A 237 1.03 3.04 -20.05
C GLY A 237 1.92 3.91 -19.14
N GLU A 238 1.35 4.93 -18.50
CA GLU A 238 2.11 5.85 -17.66
C GLU A 238 2.26 5.37 -16.22
N ILE A 239 3.36 5.83 -15.61
CA ILE A 239 3.69 5.64 -14.20
C ILE A 239 3.49 6.96 -13.49
N TYR A 240 2.99 6.92 -12.24
CA TYR A 240 2.80 8.10 -11.38
C TYR A 240 3.34 7.83 -9.99
N ASN A 241 4.29 8.63 -9.54
CA ASN A 241 4.71 8.63 -8.15
C ASN A 241 3.66 9.33 -7.27
N ILE A 242 3.42 8.79 -6.08
CA ILE A 242 2.50 9.36 -5.09
C ILE A 242 3.24 9.45 -3.76
N GLY A 243 3.74 10.63 -3.42
CA GLY A 243 4.47 10.93 -2.20
C GLY A 243 3.66 11.81 -1.24
N GLY A 244 4.07 11.83 0.02
CA GLY A 244 3.47 12.66 1.07
C GLY A 244 4.20 13.98 1.32
N GLY A 245 5.46 14.08 0.90
CA GLY A 245 6.28 15.29 1.06
C GLY A 245 6.76 15.54 2.49
N THR A 246 6.73 14.53 3.36
CA THR A 246 7.22 14.64 4.73
C THR A 246 8.29 13.59 4.99
N GLU A 247 9.55 13.98 4.87
CA GLU A 247 10.69 13.11 5.18
C GLU A 247 11.05 13.18 6.66
N LEU A 248 11.15 12.01 7.29
CA LEU A 248 11.60 11.86 8.67
C LEU A 248 12.57 10.68 8.78
N THR A 249 13.56 10.83 9.64
CA THR A 249 14.35 9.69 10.11
C THR A 249 13.49 8.81 11.01
N ASN A 250 13.82 7.52 11.10
CA ASN A 250 13.15 6.61 12.03
C ASN A 250 13.27 7.10 13.49
N ARG A 251 14.36 7.80 13.84
CA ARG A 251 14.56 8.41 15.17
C ARG A 251 13.58 9.55 15.42
N GLU A 252 13.44 10.49 14.47
CA GLU A 252 12.47 11.59 14.59
C GLU A 252 11.04 11.06 14.71
N LEU A 253 10.67 10.10 13.85
CA LEU A 253 9.37 9.42 13.96
C LEU A 253 9.19 8.77 15.34
N THR A 254 10.21 8.08 15.85
CA THR A 254 10.15 7.44 17.18
C THR A 254 9.91 8.48 18.28
N THR A 255 10.65 9.60 18.25
CA THR A 255 10.46 10.69 19.21
C THR A 255 9.03 11.24 19.16
N MET A 256 8.47 11.50 17.99
CA MET A 256 7.08 11.95 17.84
C MET A 256 6.07 10.93 18.40
N LEU A 257 6.31 9.63 18.21
CA LEU A 257 5.44 8.57 18.75
C LEU A 257 5.55 8.44 20.26
N LEU A 258 6.74 8.61 20.85
CA LEU A 258 6.94 8.66 22.31
C LEU A 258 6.16 9.83 22.91
N GLU A 259 6.31 11.03 22.36
CA GLU A 259 5.59 12.23 22.79
C GLU A 259 4.07 12.05 22.70
N ALA A 260 3.56 11.57 21.55
CA ALA A 260 2.14 11.36 21.32
C ALA A 260 1.52 10.31 22.25
N THR A 261 2.33 9.38 22.78
CA THR A 261 1.89 8.33 23.70
C THR A 261 2.19 8.64 25.17
N GLY A 262 2.89 9.76 25.47
CA GLY A 262 3.30 10.15 26.81
C GLY A 262 4.39 9.25 27.39
N ARG A 263 5.31 8.79 26.53
CA ARG A 263 6.46 7.95 26.88
C ARG A 263 7.76 8.72 26.64
N ASP A 264 8.86 8.19 27.13
CA ASP A 264 10.20 8.76 26.97
C ASP A 264 11.18 7.76 26.33
N GLU A 265 12.42 8.18 26.11
CA GLU A 265 13.49 7.40 25.48
C GLU A 265 13.82 6.07 26.17
N SER A 266 13.42 5.86 27.43
CA SER A 266 13.61 4.58 28.13
C SER A 266 12.83 3.43 27.51
N PHE A 267 11.84 3.75 26.69
CA PHE A 267 11.07 2.77 25.90
C PHE A 267 11.74 2.39 24.58
N VAL A 268 12.85 2.99 24.18
CA VAL A 268 13.55 2.65 22.93
C VAL A 268 14.59 1.56 23.20
N THR A 269 14.55 0.50 22.40
CA THR A 269 15.59 -0.55 22.36
C THR A 269 16.23 -0.55 20.99
N TYR A 270 17.53 -0.23 20.95
CA TYR A 270 18.30 -0.33 19.68
C TYR A 270 18.57 -1.81 19.37
N VAL A 271 18.26 -2.20 18.14
CA VAL A 271 18.44 -3.58 17.66
C VAL A 271 19.34 -3.60 16.41
N GLU A 272 19.85 -4.79 16.06
CA GLU A 272 20.65 -4.96 14.84
C GLU A 272 19.86 -4.50 13.60
N ASP A 273 20.54 -3.82 12.67
CA ASP A 273 19.91 -3.35 11.46
C ASP A 273 19.57 -4.51 10.51
N ARG A 274 18.51 -4.33 9.71
CA ARG A 274 18.10 -5.35 8.74
C ARG A 274 19.07 -5.41 7.56
N LYS A 275 19.17 -6.57 6.95
CA LYS A 275 19.94 -6.74 5.70
C LYS A 275 19.25 -6.03 4.54
N GLY A 276 20.04 -5.32 3.72
CA GLY A 276 19.50 -4.59 2.57
C GLY A 276 18.58 -3.42 2.95
N HIS A 277 18.82 -2.81 4.11
CA HIS A 277 18.02 -1.68 4.58
C HIS A 277 18.40 -0.39 3.86
N ASP A 278 17.56 0.06 2.95
CA ASP A 278 17.76 1.30 2.21
C ASP A 278 17.85 2.50 3.15
N ARG A 279 18.82 3.39 2.87
CA ARG A 279 19.07 4.55 3.72
C ARG A 279 17.99 5.61 3.61
N ARG A 280 17.56 5.92 2.38
CA ARG A 280 16.57 6.96 2.12
C ARG A 280 15.72 6.61 0.90
N TYR A 281 14.42 6.91 0.98
CA TYR A 281 13.48 6.93 -0.13
C TYR A 281 12.90 8.33 -0.27
N CYS A 282 12.86 8.85 -1.49
CA CYS A 282 12.15 10.09 -1.80
C CYS A 282 11.74 10.08 -3.28
N VAL A 283 10.47 10.37 -3.55
CA VAL A 283 9.94 10.43 -4.90
C VAL A 283 9.36 11.80 -5.21
N SER A 284 9.63 12.30 -6.42
CA SER A 284 8.99 13.50 -6.93
C SER A 284 7.52 13.24 -7.28
N ILE A 285 6.65 14.15 -6.87
CA ILE A 285 5.22 14.15 -7.22
C ILE A 285 4.89 15.16 -8.33
N ASP A 286 5.87 15.76 -8.96
CA ASP A 286 5.68 16.83 -9.95
C ASP A 286 4.80 16.40 -11.13
N LYS A 287 4.96 15.15 -11.58
CA LYS A 287 4.18 14.62 -12.71
C LYS A 287 2.72 14.49 -12.36
N ILE A 288 2.39 13.81 -11.26
CA ILE A 288 1.00 13.59 -10.86
C ILE A 288 0.32 14.92 -10.47
N SER A 289 1.06 15.84 -9.85
CA SER A 289 0.56 17.19 -9.52
C SER A 289 0.25 17.99 -10.78
N ARG A 290 1.18 18.04 -11.73
CA ARG A 290 0.99 18.78 -12.99
C ARG A 290 -0.09 18.19 -13.88
N GLU A 291 -0.15 16.87 -13.99
CA GLU A 291 -1.04 16.20 -14.95
C GLU A 291 -2.43 15.91 -14.39
N LEU A 292 -2.54 15.60 -13.09
CA LEU A 292 -3.77 15.14 -12.46
C LEU A 292 -4.22 16.02 -11.27
N GLY A 293 -3.47 17.08 -10.92
CA GLY A 293 -3.83 18.00 -9.84
C GLY A 293 -3.69 17.40 -8.44
N TYR A 294 -2.89 16.35 -8.27
CA TYR A 294 -2.65 15.75 -6.96
C TYR A 294 -1.85 16.69 -6.03
N ALA A 295 -2.28 16.77 -4.78
CA ALA A 295 -1.51 17.33 -3.67
C ALA A 295 -1.87 16.58 -2.38
N PRO A 296 -0.91 16.26 -1.50
CA PRO A 296 -1.19 15.76 -0.16
C PRO A 296 -2.04 16.77 0.61
N GLN A 297 -3.04 16.31 1.37
CA GLN A 297 -4.00 17.15 2.09
C GLN A 297 -3.89 16.98 3.61
N VAL A 298 -3.34 15.85 4.09
CA VAL A 298 -3.24 15.55 5.52
C VAL A 298 -1.85 15.93 6.03
N PRO A 299 -1.70 17.00 6.85
CA PRO A 299 -0.44 17.31 7.50
C PRO A 299 0.02 16.14 8.37
N PHE A 300 1.30 15.76 8.29
CA PHE A 300 1.79 14.57 8.97
C PHE A 300 1.54 14.57 10.48
N SER A 301 1.76 15.71 11.15
CA SER A 301 1.56 15.84 12.61
C SER A 301 0.11 15.62 13.02
N GLU A 302 -0.85 16.10 12.23
CA GLU A 302 -2.28 15.91 12.47
C GLU A 302 -2.67 14.45 12.22
N GLY A 303 -2.30 13.91 11.07
CA GLY A 303 -2.57 12.52 10.72
C GLY A 303 -1.93 11.52 11.70
N LEU A 304 -0.72 11.80 12.21
CA LEU A 304 -0.08 10.94 13.21
C LEU A 304 -0.84 10.97 14.53
N ALA A 305 -1.29 12.15 14.99
CA ALA A 305 -2.10 12.27 16.20
C ALA A 305 -3.42 11.49 16.09
N ASP A 306 -4.10 11.62 14.96
CA ASP A 306 -5.35 10.89 14.66
C ASP A 306 -5.12 9.38 14.64
N VAL A 307 -4.02 8.92 14.06
CA VAL A 307 -3.65 7.49 14.04
C VAL A 307 -3.38 6.98 15.47
N VAL A 308 -2.62 7.70 16.29
CA VAL A 308 -2.36 7.29 17.68
C VAL A 308 -3.67 7.20 18.46
N GLN A 309 -4.57 8.20 18.30
CA GLN A 309 -5.88 8.18 18.95
C GLN A 309 -6.74 7.01 18.45
N TRP A 310 -6.72 6.76 17.13
CA TRP A 310 -7.46 5.62 16.56
C TRP A 310 -7.02 4.28 17.19
N TYR A 311 -5.70 4.03 17.34
CA TYR A 311 -5.22 2.79 17.98
C TYR A 311 -5.60 2.70 19.46
N ARG A 312 -5.68 3.83 20.18
CA ARG A 312 -6.20 3.85 21.57
C ARG A 312 -7.66 3.40 21.63
N ASP A 313 -8.48 3.89 20.72
CA ASP A 313 -9.92 3.67 20.72
C ASP A 313 -10.31 2.30 20.12
N ASN A 314 -9.44 1.69 19.32
CA ASN A 314 -9.73 0.47 18.58
C ASN A 314 -8.90 -0.74 19.02
N ARG A 315 -8.67 -0.88 20.33
CA ARG A 315 -7.88 -1.99 20.90
C ARG A 315 -8.41 -3.36 20.45
N ALA A 316 -9.73 -3.55 20.46
CA ALA A 316 -10.37 -4.79 20.07
C ALA A 316 -10.08 -5.19 18.60
N TRP A 317 -9.74 -4.22 17.74
CA TRP A 317 -9.37 -4.49 16.36
C TRP A 317 -7.92 -4.98 16.24
N TRP A 318 -6.96 -4.29 16.88
CA TRP A 318 -5.54 -4.58 16.65
C TRP A 318 -4.96 -5.65 17.58
N GLU A 319 -5.49 -5.84 18.80
CA GLU A 319 -4.94 -6.79 19.77
C GLU A 319 -4.91 -8.24 19.24
N PRO A 320 -5.98 -8.78 18.65
CA PRO A 320 -5.93 -10.11 18.02
C PRO A 320 -5.00 -10.21 16.82
N LEU A 321 -4.72 -9.08 16.15
CA LEU A 321 -3.85 -9.05 14.97
C LEU A 321 -2.36 -9.08 15.36
N LYS A 322 -1.98 -8.65 16.56
CA LYS A 322 -0.60 -8.73 17.04
C LYS A 322 -0.09 -10.17 17.13
N ASP A 323 -0.94 -11.11 17.51
CA ASP A 323 -0.57 -12.53 17.55
C ASP A 323 -0.28 -13.10 16.16
N ARG A 324 -0.94 -12.57 15.13
CA ARG A 324 -0.72 -12.92 13.71
C ARG A 324 0.50 -12.21 13.10
N ALA A 325 0.93 -11.11 13.71
CA ALA A 325 2.09 -10.33 13.26
C ALA A 325 3.42 -10.92 13.73
N ALA A 326 3.42 -11.77 14.77
CA ALA A 326 4.63 -12.44 15.24
C ALA A 326 5.23 -13.33 14.14
N LEU A 327 6.50 -13.05 13.77
CA LEU A 327 7.28 -13.81 12.79
C LEU A 327 7.71 -15.17 13.36
#